data_75b002feb84cafa5d1d43d20196061d7
#
_entry.id   75b002feb84cafa5d1d43d20196061d7
#
_cell.length_a   1.000
_cell.length_b   1.000
_cell.length_c   1.000
_cell.angle_alpha   90.00
_cell.angle_beta   90.00
_cell.angle_gamma   90.00
#
_symmetry.space_group_name_H-M   'P 1'
#
loop_
_entity.id
_entity.type
_entity.pdbx_description
1 polymer ?
#
loop_
_entity_poly.entity_id
_entity_poly.type
_entity_poly.pdbx_seq_one_letter_code
_entity_poly.pdbx_strand_id
1 'polypeptide(L)'
;MPDNERQSENPARSESDNICKKCGGTGLYTFMQMASEYAKSQSKPHLYGDKDWPVPVGRKCPFCNGGFAEDVIKVRKSSDIPTSFYDKRLKDFDWNIYVGDNGIPENTGALREGVQAFIDRFKEFEDLNMGYYIWSRTKGSGKTFLASCICNELMYAQAIKTRFVSASELIDISTSGDKNANDEYKRNPMKLLNECKLLVIDDIGQKMTGSEWLDDILFKLLDYRMTNKRMTLFTSNCPINELRFNERTIDRVNRLSMPCKLPEICVRDKEVNEARASLIRKLGLNKKPGTDDGGENKSMPV
;
A
#
# COMPACT_ATOMS: atom_id res chain seq x y z
N MET A 1 -54.68 20.94 3.33
CA MET A 1 -53.89 19.75 3.05
C MET A 1 -52.44 20.13 3.13
N PRO A 2 -51.68 19.66 4.13
CA PRO A 2 -50.25 19.88 4.21
C PRO A 2 -49.54 18.68 3.62
N ASP A 3 -48.61 18.98 2.75
CA ASP A 3 -47.70 18.05 2.10
C ASP A 3 -46.76 17.40 3.12
N ASN A 4 -46.74 16.10 3.07
CA ASN A 4 -45.95 15.20 3.92
C ASN A 4 -44.55 15.08 3.30
N GLU A 5 -43.61 15.93 3.67
CA GLU A 5 -42.19 15.71 3.42
C GLU A 5 -41.72 14.50 4.23
N ARG A 6 -41.69 13.35 3.59
CA ARG A 6 -40.95 12.20 4.09
C ARG A 6 -39.46 12.47 3.95
N GLN A 7 -38.85 12.99 5.01
CA GLN A 7 -37.42 12.87 5.20
C GLN A 7 -37.09 11.37 5.25
N SER A 8 -36.43 10.87 4.20
CA SER A 8 -35.86 9.53 4.18
C SER A 8 -34.64 9.52 5.12
N GLU A 9 -34.86 9.15 6.35
CA GLU A 9 -33.77 8.74 7.22
C GLU A 9 -33.03 7.59 6.57
N ASN A 10 -31.74 7.78 6.34
CA ASN A 10 -30.86 6.80 5.71
C ASN A 10 -30.37 5.83 6.80
N PRO A 11 -30.94 4.59 6.91
CA PRO A 11 -30.72 3.72 8.08
C PRO A 11 -29.34 3.01 8.10
N ALA A 12 -28.37 3.45 7.32
CA ALA A 12 -27.12 2.72 7.10
C ALA A 12 -25.87 3.33 7.76
N ARG A 13 -26.03 4.35 8.60
CA ARG A 13 -24.89 4.94 9.33
C ARG A 13 -25.13 4.86 10.83
N SER A 14 -24.43 3.95 11.51
CA SER A 14 -24.19 4.11 12.94
C SER A 14 -23.05 5.09 13.12
N GLU A 15 -23.13 5.98 14.08
CA GLU A 15 -22.11 7.02 14.37
C GLU A 15 -20.71 6.46 14.72
N SER A 16 -20.59 5.15 14.98
CA SER A 16 -19.32 4.47 15.27
C SER A 16 -18.66 3.81 14.06
N ASP A 17 -19.38 3.62 12.93
CA ASP A 17 -18.86 2.92 11.77
C ASP A 17 -19.12 3.75 10.48
N ASN A 18 -18.21 4.62 10.13
CA ASN A 18 -18.23 5.36 8.85
C ASN A 18 -18.08 4.45 7.60
N ILE A 19 -18.11 3.13 7.78
CA ILE A 19 -17.92 2.14 6.73
C ILE A 19 -19.27 1.59 6.29
N CYS A 20 -19.63 1.77 5.01
CA CYS A 20 -20.80 1.13 4.45
C CYS A 20 -20.65 -0.40 4.50
N LYS A 21 -21.46 -1.09 5.33
CA LYS A 21 -21.40 -2.55 5.51
C LYS A 21 -21.63 -3.33 4.20
N LYS A 22 -22.32 -2.74 3.20
CA LYS A 22 -22.62 -3.41 1.93
C LYS A 22 -21.40 -3.45 0.98
N CYS A 23 -20.64 -2.38 0.88
CA CYS A 23 -19.48 -2.29 -0.01
C CYS A 23 -18.14 -2.28 0.73
N GLY A 24 -18.13 -2.46 2.05
CA GLY A 24 -16.92 -2.40 2.86
C GLY A 24 -16.17 -1.07 2.75
N GLY A 25 -16.90 0.04 2.59
CA GLY A 25 -16.31 1.37 2.46
C GLY A 25 -15.81 1.72 1.06
N THR A 26 -15.80 0.77 0.10
CA THR A 26 -15.28 1.03 -1.27
C THR A 26 -16.16 1.97 -2.09
N GLY A 27 -17.42 2.20 -1.68
CA GLY A 27 -18.41 2.93 -2.47
C GLY A 27 -18.84 2.21 -3.75
N LEU A 28 -18.26 1.05 -4.05
CA LEU A 28 -18.54 0.22 -5.21
C LEU A 28 -19.13 -1.10 -4.78
N TYR A 29 -20.17 -1.53 -5.47
CA TYR A 29 -20.75 -2.85 -5.34
C TYR A 29 -20.44 -3.64 -6.61
N THR A 30 -19.71 -4.73 -6.47
CA THR A 30 -19.35 -5.62 -7.58
C THR A 30 -20.31 -6.82 -7.59
N PHE A 31 -20.87 -7.11 -8.74
CA PHE A 31 -21.70 -8.30 -8.98
C PHE A 31 -21.31 -8.91 -10.32
N MET A 32 -21.64 -10.19 -10.50
CA MET A 32 -21.43 -10.88 -11.77
C MET A 32 -22.63 -10.60 -12.70
N GLN A 33 -22.36 -10.23 -13.93
CA GLN A 33 -23.36 -10.04 -14.99
C GLN A 33 -22.89 -10.79 -16.23
N MET A 34 -23.82 -11.29 -17.03
CA MET A 34 -23.45 -11.95 -18.28
C MET A 34 -22.84 -10.93 -19.26
N ALA A 35 -21.80 -11.33 -19.96
CA ALA A 35 -21.05 -10.46 -20.86
C ALA A 35 -21.92 -9.82 -21.94
N SER A 36 -22.89 -10.56 -22.47
CA SER A 36 -23.87 -10.06 -23.44
C SER A 36 -24.76 -8.95 -22.88
N GLU A 37 -25.21 -9.07 -21.62
CA GLU A 37 -26.00 -8.05 -20.95
C GLU A 37 -25.18 -6.82 -20.63
N TYR A 38 -23.93 -7.02 -20.18
CA TYR A 38 -23.01 -5.92 -19.91
C TYR A 38 -22.69 -5.13 -21.18
N ALA A 39 -22.38 -5.83 -22.29
CA ALA A 39 -22.13 -5.20 -23.59
C ALA A 39 -23.31 -4.38 -24.10
N LYS A 40 -24.53 -4.87 -23.94
CA LYS A 40 -25.76 -4.13 -24.26
C LYS A 40 -25.86 -2.86 -23.42
N SER A 41 -25.58 -2.94 -22.11
CA SER A 41 -25.63 -1.79 -21.20
C SER A 41 -24.62 -0.69 -21.54
N GLN A 42 -23.51 -1.04 -22.20
CA GLN A 42 -22.44 -0.11 -22.63
C GLN A 42 -22.61 0.36 -24.08
N SER A 43 -23.69 -0.02 -24.77
CA SER A 43 -23.91 0.24 -26.21
C SER A 43 -22.76 -0.27 -27.10
N LYS A 44 -22.09 -1.35 -26.69
CA LYS A 44 -20.95 -1.96 -27.38
C LYS A 44 -21.12 -3.47 -27.55
N PRO A 45 -22.10 -3.91 -28.37
CA PRO A 45 -22.48 -5.33 -28.47
C PRO A 45 -21.37 -6.25 -28.98
N HIS A 46 -20.33 -5.72 -29.61
CA HIS A 46 -19.26 -6.54 -30.23
C HIS A 46 -18.04 -6.81 -29.33
N LEU A 47 -18.07 -6.35 -28.10
CA LEU A 47 -16.88 -6.41 -27.23
C LEU A 47 -16.48 -7.82 -26.78
N TYR A 48 -17.39 -8.80 -26.79
CA TYR A 48 -17.21 -10.10 -26.15
C TYR A 48 -17.48 -11.34 -27.03
N GLY A 49 -17.72 -11.17 -28.35
CA GLY A 49 -17.97 -12.27 -29.27
C GLY A 49 -19.24 -13.08 -28.95
N ASP A 50 -19.35 -14.29 -29.51
CA ASP A 50 -20.55 -15.14 -29.43
C ASP A 50 -20.68 -15.98 -28.14
N LYS A 51 -19.67 -15.92 -27.25
CA LYS A 51 -19.67 -16.67 -25.99
C LYS A 51 -20.09 -15.80 -24.84
N ASP A 52 -21.11 -16.23 -24.11
CA ASP A 52 -21.64 -15.54 -22.93
C ASP A 52 -21.03 -16.14 -21.66
N TRP A 53 -20.31 -15.34 -20.90
CA TRP A 53 -19.72 -15.73 -19.60
C TRP A 53 -19.92 -14.61 -18.57
N PRO A 54 -19.91 -14.94 -17.27
CA PRO A 54 -20.09 -13.95 -16.23
C PRO A 54 -18.86 -13.03 -16.14
N VAL A 55 -19.08 -11.73 -16.20
CA VAL A 55 -18.07 -10.68 -16.00
C VAL A 55 -18.34 -9.91 -14.71
N PRO A 56 -17.31 -9.53 -13.95
CA PRO A 56 -17.50 -8.67 -12.79
C PRO A 56 -17.85 -7.25 -13.23
N VAL A 57 -18.98 -6.73 -12.77
CA VAL A 57 -19.43 -5.36 -13.06
C VAL A 57 -19.49 -4.57 -11.76
N GLY A 58 -18.80 -3.43 -11.74
CA GLY A 58 -18.85 -2.49 -10.64
C GLY A 58 -19.92 -1.42 -10.85
N ARG A 59 -20.78 -1.23 -9.87
CA ARG A 59 -21.72 -0.10 -9.80
C ARG A 59 -21.53 0.69 -8.53
N LYS A 60 -21.95 1.96 -8.52
CA LYS A 60 -22.03 2.74 -7.28
C LYS A 60 -22.84 1.96 -6.25
N CYS A 61 -22.35 1.90 -5.02
CA CYS A 61 -23.07 1.21 -3.97
C CYS A 61 -24.43 1.87 -3.72
N PRO A 62 -25.54 1.14 -3.79
CA PRO A 62 -26.86 1.71 -3.62
C PRO A 62 -27.13 2.21 -2.19
N PHE A 63 -26.35 1.75 -1.20
CA PHE A 63 -26.54 2.11 0.21
C PHE A 63 -25.81 3.39 0.60
N CYS A 64 -24.65 3.70 0.02
CA CYS A 64 -23.90 4.94 0.25
C CYS A 64 -23.91 5.86 -0.97
N ASN A 65 -24.72 5.54 -1.97
CA ASN A 65 -24.92 6.27 -3.24
C ASN A 65 -23.59 6.63 -3.96
N GLY A 66 -22.51 5.88 -3.67
CA GLY A 66 -21.19 6.08 -4.26
C GLY A 66 -20.49 7.40 -3.90
N GLY A 67 -21.08 8.24 -3.06
CA GLY A 67 -20.47 9.53 -2.70
C GLY A 67 -19.08 9.36 -2.09
N PHE A 68 -18.95 8.38 -1.21
CA PHE A 68 -17.65 8.03 -0.63
C PHE A 68 -16.67 7.44 -1.64
N ALA A 69 -17.16 6.77 -2.71
CA ALA A 69 -16.31 6.22 -3.76
C ALA A 69 -15.58 7.28 -4.56
N GLU A 70 -16.20 8.41 -4.83
CA GLU A 70 -15.57 9.50 -5.58
C GLU A 70 -14.40 10.10 -4.78
N ASP A 71 -14.57 10.25 -3.47
CA ASP A 71 -13.51 10.74 -2.58
C ASP A 71 -12.37 9.72 -2.51
N VAL A 72 -12.67 8.44 -2.34
CA VAL A 72 -11.67 7.37 -2.35
C VAL A 72 -10.92 7.33 -3.68
N ILE A 73 -11.60 7.41 -4.83
CA ILE A 73 -10.97 7.43 -6.15
C ILE A 73 -10.02 8.63 -6.30
N LYS A 74 -10.44 9.83 -5.86
CA LYS A 74 -9.61 11.04 -5.89
C LYS A 74 -8.35 10.87 -5.03
N VAL A 75 -8.52 10.40 -3.79
CA VAL A 75 -7.43 10.19 -2.84
C VAL A 75 -6.44 9.16 -3.37
N ARG A 76 -6.92 8.04 -3.91
CA ARG A 76 -6.07 6.99 -4.48
C ARG A 76 -5.28 7.46 -5.69
N LYS A 77 -5.91 8.17 -6.64
CA LYS A 77 -5.21 8.71 -7.83
C LYS A 77 -4.07 9.66 -7.49
N SER A 78 -4.14 10.29 -6.33
CA SER A 78 -3.14 11.25 -5.87
C SER A 78 -2.20 10.69 -4.80
N SER A 79 -2.20 9.37 -4.54
CA SER A 79 -1.47 8.80 -3.41
C SER A 79 0.00 8.48 -3.69
N ASP A 80 0.37 8.33 -4.96
CA ASP A 80 1.71 7.95 -5.42
C ASP A 80 2.21 6.60 -4.86
N ILE A 81 1.29 5.73 -4.41
CA ILE A 81 1.64 4.37 -3.97
C ILE A 81 2.22 3.59 -5.14
N PRO A 82 3.32 2.82 -4.94
CA PRO A 82 3.91 2.01 -5.98
C PRO A 82 2.87 1.14 -6.70
N THR A 83 2.90 1.14 -8.04
CA THR A 83 1.88 0.49 -8.89
C THR A 83 1.68 -1.00 -8.53
N SER A 84 2.75 -1.71 -8.16
CA SER A 84 2.69 -3.11 -7.72
C SER A 84 1.87 -3.33 -6.45
N PHE A 85 1.67 -2.27 -5.64
CA PHE A 85 0.96 -2.33 -4.36
C PHE A 85 -0.34 -1.51 -4.36
N TYR A 86 -0.72 -0.94 -5.51
CA TYR A 86 -1.83 0.00 -5.62
C TYR A 86 -3.18 -0.53 -5.11
N ASP A 87 -3.45 -1.83 -5.31
CA ASP A 87 -4.70 -2.48 -4.87
C ASP A 87 -4.52 -3.40 -3.65
N LYS A 88 -3.32 -3.44 -3.08
CA LYS A 88 -3.01 -4.35 -1.97
C LYS A 88 -3.58 -3.82 -0.66
N ARG A 89 -4.22 -4.72 0.09
CA ARG A 89 -4.87 -4.45 1.37
C ARG A 89 -4.19 -5.25 2.49
N LEU A 90 -4.50 -4.96 3.74
CA LEU A 90 -3.91 -5.68 4.87
C LEU A 90 -4.21 -7.18 4.86
N LYS A 91 -5.35 -7.59 4.27
CA LYS A 91 -5.69 -8.99 4.04
C LYS A 91 -4.75 -9.71 3.07
N ASP A 92 -4.05 -8.95 2.22
CA ASP A 92 -3.08 -9.48 1.24
C ASP A 92 -1.67 -9.59 1.84
N PHE A 93 -1.46 -9.08 3.08
CA PHE A 93 -0.21 -9.18 3.81
C PHE A 93 -0.18 -10.51 4.59
N ASP A 94 0.60 -11.46 4.09
CA ASP A 94 0.73 -12.77 4.75
C ASP A 94 1.68 -12.70 5.95
N TRP A 95 1.10 -12.64 7.13
CA TRP A 95 1.83 -12.64 8.40
C TRP A 95 2.55 -13.96 8.70
N ASN A 96 2.16 -15.06 8.05
CA ASN A 96 2.73 -16.39 8.28
C ASN A 96 3.94 -16.69 7.37
N ILE A 97 4.24 -15.79 6.43
CA ILE A 97 5.38 -15.96 5.51
C ILE A 97 6.74 -15.89 6.24
N TYR A 98 6.77 -15.32 7.44
CA TYR A 98 7.99 -15.14 8.24
C TYR A 98 8.37 -16.44 8.94
N VAL A 99 9.01 -17.33 8.21
CA VAL A 99 9.55 -18.60 8.72
C VAL A 99 11.07 -18.53 8.65
N GLY A 100 11.73 -18.73 9.80
CA GLY A 100 13.18 -18.75 9.89
C GLY A 100 13.83 -19.93 9.15
N ASP A 101 15.14 -19.92 9.02
CA ASP A 101 15.90 -20.99 8.35
C ASP A 101 15.76 -22.36 9.05
N ASN A 102 15.42 -22.35 10.33
CA ASN A 102 15.11 -23.52 11.14
C ASN A 102 13.68 -24.06 10.92
N GLY A 103 12.90 -23.47 10.02
CA GLY A 103 11.51 -23.83 9.75
C GLY A 103 10.51 -23.36 10.84
N ILE A 104 10.94 -22.58 11.83
CA ILE A 104 10.09 -22.08 12.90
C ILE A 104 9.47 -20.75 12.47
N PRO A 105 8.13 -20.60 12.54
CA PRO A 105 7.48 -19.32 12.28
C PRO A 105 7.84 -18.27 13.34
N GLU A 106 8.11 -17.05 12.90
CA GLU A 106 8.23 -15.89 13.77
C GLU A 106 6.88 -15.48 14.35
N ASN A 107 6.89 -15.05 15.61
CA ASN A 107 5.66 -14.56 16.23
C ASN A 107 5.37 -13.12 15.79
N THR A 108 4.45 -12.98 14.86
CA THR A 108 3.99 -11.68 14.33
C THR A 108 2.67 -11.19 14.94
N GLY A 109 2.12 -11.88 15.94
CA GLY A 109 0.81 -11.61 16.52
C GLY A 109 0.68 -10.17 17.04
N ALA A 110 1.54 -9.75 17.93
CA ALA A 110 1.54 -8.40 18.50
C ALA A 110 1.73 -7.31 17.42
N LEU A 111 2.54 -7.60 16.40
CA LEU A 111 2.76 -6.69 15.27
C LEU A 111 1.50 -6.52 14.43
N ARG A 112 0.82 -7.62 14.12
CA ARG A 112 -0.45 -7.64 13.41
C ARG A 112 -1.54 -6.88 14.17
N GLU A 113 -1.66 -7.13 15.47
CA GLU A 113 -2.62 -6.44 16.34
C GLU A 113 -2.33 -4.94 16.41
N GLY A 114 -1.06 -4.54 16.54
CA GLY A 114 -0.65 -3.14 16.55
C GLY A 114 -1.00 -2.42 15.25
N VAL A 115 -0.75 -3.05 14.11
CA VAL A 115 -1.11 -2.50 12.79
C VAL A 115 -2.63 -2.40 12.62
N GLN A 116 -3.38 -3.42 13.06
CA GLN A 116 -4.84 -3.36 13.02
C GLN A 116 -5.38 -2.25 13.92
N ALA A 117 -4.88 -2.13 15.14
CA ALA A 117 -5.25 -1.05 16.06
C ALA A 117 -4.96 0.35 15.50
N PHE A 118 -3.84 0.51 14.77
CA PHE A 118 -3.51 1.77 14.12
C PHE A 118 -4.57 2.17 13.07
N ILE A 119 -5.08 1.20 12.31
CA ILE A 119 -6.10 1.44 11.29
C ILE A 119 -7.46 1.73 11.94
N ASP A 120 -7.86 0.91 12.90
CA ASP A 120 -9.17 0.99 13.55
C ASP A 120 -9.30 2.25 14.42
N ARG A 121 -8.21 2.64 15.06
CA ARG A 121 -8.15 3.79 15.98
C ARG A 121 -7.34 4.95 15.41
N PHE A 122 -7.30 5.09 14.08
CA PHE A 122 -6.46 6.09 13.38
C PHE A 122 -6.60 7.49 13.96
N LYS A 123 -7.80 7.89 14.38
CA LYS A 123 -8.04 9.22 14.98
C LYS A 123 -7.24 9.45 16.25
N GLU A 124 -7.07 8.45 17.10
CA GLU A 124 -6.29 8.58 18.33
C GLU A 124 -4.80 8.76 18.04
N PHE A 125 -4.28 8.02 17.06
CA PHE A 125 -2.90 8.18 16.58
C PHE A 125 -2.69 9.55 15.91
N GLU A 126 -3.69 10.02 15.17
CA GLU A 126 -3.68 11.37 14.57
C GLU A 126 -3.62 12.47 15.64
N ASP A 127 -4.42 12.37 16.68
CA ASP A 127 -4.45 13.36 17.77
C ASP A 127 -3.11 13.45 18.49
N LEU A 128 -2.40 12.33 18.61
CA LEU A 128 -1.03 12.23 19.14
C LEU A 128 0.03 12.60 18.10
N ASN A 129 -0.33 12.71 16.83
CA ASN A 129 0.58 12.86 15.68
C ASN A 129 1.64 11.76 15.62
N MET A 130 1.25 10.50 15.88
CA MET A 130 2.13 9.37 16.05
C MET A 130 1.91 8.33 14.96
N GLY A 131 2.82 8.24 13.99
CA GLY A 131 2.83 7.21 12.95
C GLY A 131 3.67 6.00 13.31
N TYR A 132 4.09 5.22 12.31
CA TYR A 132 5.01 4.10 12.48
C TYR A 132 6.35 4.34 11.77
N TYR A 133 7.42 3.87 12.42
CA TYR A 133 8.72 3.65 11.81
C TYR A 133 8.88 2.15 11.57
N ILE A 134 8.53 1.71 10.35
CA ILE A 134 8.53 0.30 9.95
C ILE A 134 9.94 -0.06 9.48
N TRP A 135 10.63 -0.93 10.20
CA TRP A 135 12.02 -1.25 9.88
C TRP A 135 12.37 -2.73 10.00
N SER A 136 13.39 -3.13 9.28
CA SER A 136 14.07 -4.43 9.38
C SER A 136 15.40 -4.30 8.65
N ARG A 137 16.47 -4.88 9.18
CA ARG A 137 17.80 -4.87 8.53
C ARG A 137 17.80 -5.67 7.24
N THR A 138 16.88 -6.64 7.14
CA THR A 138 16.73 -7.48 5.95
C THR A 138 16.00 -6.73 4.84
N LYS A 139 16.65 -6.64 3.68
CA LYS A 139 16.00 -6.17 2.46
C LYS A 139 14.96 -7.18 2.00
N GLY A 140 13.86 -6.67 1.44
CA GLY A 140 12.78 -7.57 0.98
C GLY A 140 11.95 -8.19 2.11
N SER A 141 11.98 -7.64 3.33
CA SER A 141 11.16 -8.09 4.46
C SER A 141 9.72 -7.60 4.44
N GLY A 142 9.26 -6.92 3.40
CA GLY A 142 7.87 -6.47 3.25
C GLY A 142 7.53 -5.09 3.83
N LYS A 143 8.52 -4.27 4.23
CA LYS A 143 8.29 -2.92 4.82
C LYS A 143 7.44 -2.01 3.95
N THR A 144 7.87 -1.78 2.71
CA THR A 144 7.15 -0.95 1.73
C THR A 144 5.77 -1.51 1.43
N PHE A 145 5.66 -2.84 1.34
CA PHE A 145 4.39 -3.52 1.14
C PHE A 145 3.42 -3.29 2.31
N LEU A 146 3.88 -3.45 3.56
CA LEU A 146 3.05 -3.19 4.75
C LEU A 146 2.61 -1.73 4.81
N ALA A 147 3.51 -0.77 4.58
CA ALA A 147 3.17 0.65 4.54
C ALA A 147 2.11 0.95 3.48
N SER A 148 2.23 0.35 2.28
CA SER A 148 1.25 0.48 1.21
C SER A 148 -0.11 -0.10 1.59
N CYS A 149 -0.14 -1.28 2.24
CA CYS A 149 -1.38 -1.89 2.75
C CYS A 149 -2.07 -1.00 3.78
N ILE A 150 -1.33 -0.43 4.74
CA ILE A 150 -1.87 0.50 5.74
C ILE A 150 -2.49 1.73 5.05
N CYS A 151 -1.79 2.33 4.10
CA CYS A 151 -2.31 3.48 3.35
C CYS A 151 -3.57 3.14 2.60
N ASN A 152 -3.60 2.02 1.89
CA ASN A 152 -4.78 1.57 1.16
C ASN A 152 -5.97 1.33 2.09
N GLU A 153 -5.77 0.68 3.26
CA GLU A 153 -6.83 0.51 4.25
C GLU A 153 -7.43 1.85 4.68
N LEU A 154 -6.59 2.80 5.05
CA LEU A 154 -7.03 4.13 5.50
C LEU A 154 -7.73 4.93 4.39
N MET A 155 -7.25 4.83 3.15
CA MET A 155 -7.93 5.46 2.00
C MET A 155 -9.29 4.83 1.76
N TYR A 156 -9.40 3.49 1.79
CA TYR A 156 -10.66 2.79 1.56
C TYR A 156 -11.66 2.96 2.71
N ALA A 157 -11.19 2.92 3.95
CA ALA A 157 -12.06 2.99 5.12
C ALA A 157 -12.52 4.42 5.45
N GLN A 158 -11.65 5.41 5.27
CA GLN A 158 -11.85 6.76 5.80
C GLN A 158 -11.55 7.88 4.79
N ALA A 159 -11.27 7.55 3.51
CA ALA A 159 -10.84 8.51 2.48
C ALA A 159 -9.67 9.41 2.93
N ILE A 160 -8.75 8.87 3.73
CA ILE A 160 -7.60 9.61 4.24
C ILE A 160 -6.69 10.04 3.09
N LYS A 161 -6.45 11.34 2.96
CA LYS A 161 -5.57 11.90 1.94
C LYS A 161 -4.12 11.49 2.24
N THR A 162 -3.60 10.55 1.45
CA THR A 162 -2.30 9.93 1.63
C THR A 162 -1.37 10.32 0.49
N ARG A 163 -0.08 10.45 0.79
CA ARG A 163 1.01 10.54 -0.18
C ARG A 163 2.08 9.52 0.15
N PHE A 164 2.68 8.99 -0.89
CA PHE A 164 3.80 8.05 -0.79
C PHE A 164 4.98 8.63 -1.57
N VAL A 165 6.16 8.70 -0.96
CA VAL A 165 7.37 9.24 -1.55
C VAL A 165 8.58 8.45 -1.07
N SER A 166 9.50 8.12 -1.95
CA SER A 166 10.80 7.62 -1.51
C SER A 166 11.70 8.76 -1.02
N ALA A 167 12.62 8.44 -0.14
CA ALA A 167 13.57 9.44 0.34
C ALA A 167 14.41 10.05 -0.81
N SER A 168 14.67 9.29 -1.90
CA SER A 168 15.36 9.81 -3.09
C SER A 168 14.51 10.82 -3.87
N GLU A 169 13.20 10.57 -4.01
CA GLU A 169 12.29 11.46 -4.74
C GLU A 169 12.08 12.80 -4.03
N LEU A 170 12.31 12.88 -2.71
CA LEU A 170 12.22 14.15 -1.98
C LEU A 170 13.13 15.23 -2.57
N ILE A 171 14.31 14.84 -3.04
CA ILE A 171 15.27 15.74 -3.67
C ILE A 171 14.67 16.32 -4.96
N ASP A 172 14.19 15.43 -5.82
CA ASP A 172 13.63 15.82 -7.13
C ASP A 172 12.39 16.72 -6.94
N ILE A 173 11.52 16.36 -6.01
CA ILE A 173 10.32 17.13 -5.69
C ILE A 173 10.68 18.52 -5.16
N SER A 174 11.73 18.64 -4.35
CA SER A 174 12.14 19.92 -3.77
C SER A 174 12.64 20.93 -4.80
N THR A 175 13.09 20.44 -5.97
CA THR A 175 13.65 21.25 -7.05
C THR A 175 12.73 21.40 -8.26
N SER A 176 11.65 20.61 -8.35
CA SER A 176 10.82 20.48 -9.56
C SER A 176 9.75 21.57 -9.72
N GLY A 177 9.67 22.57 -8.83
CA GLY A 177 8.64 23.60 -8.87
C GLY A 177 8.73 24.51 -10.11
N ASP A 178 7.61 24.68 -10.82
CA ASP A 178 7.46 25.64 -11.91
C ASP A 178 7.03 27.01 -11.36
N LYS A 179 7.97 27.94 -11.28
CA LYS A 179 7.75 29.31 -10.74
C LYS A 179 6.67 30.09 -11.51
N ASN A 180 6.41 29.73 -12.76
CA ASN A 180 5.45 30.42 -13.64
C ASN A 180 4.06 29.76 -13.63
N ALA A 181 3.88 28.61 -12.97
CA ALA A 181 2.60 27.94 -12.91
C ALA A 181 1.58 28.78 -12.13
N ASN A 182 0.34 28.82 -12.63
CA ASN A 182 -0.79 29.45 -11.92
C ASN A 182 -1.22 28.64 -10.71
N ASP A 183 -0.99 27.31 -10.73
CA ASP A 183 -1.31 26.39 -9.64
C ASP A 183 -0.20 26.39 -8.59
N GLU A 184 -0.56 26.62 -7.33
CA GLU A 184 0.38 26.70 -6.20
C GLU A 184 1.12 25.37 -5.97
N TYR A 185 0.47 24.23 -6.16
CA TYR A 185 1.11 22.93 -6.01
C TYR A 185 2.09 22.62 -7.13
N LYS A 186 1.87 23.14 -8.32
CA LYS A 186 2.86 23.08 -9.41
C LYS A 186 4.05 24.01 -9.16
N ARG A 187 3.78 25.17 -8.55
CA ARG A 187 4.88 26.08 -8.13
C ARG A 187 5.71 25.51 -7.00
N ASN A 188 5.08 24.83 -6.06
CA ASN A 188 5.73 24.23 -4.90
C ASN A 188 5.18 22.82 -4.63
N PRO A 189 5.70 21.80 -5.31
CA PRO A 189 5.24 20.42 -5.13
C PRO A 189 5.43 19.89 -3.70
N MET A 190 6.41 20.40 -2.94
CA MET A 190 6.60 20.05 -1.53
C MET A 190 5.36 20.37 -0.67
N LYS A 191 4.52 21.31 -1.11
CA LYS A 191 3.27 21.64 -0.40
C LYS A 191 2.32 20.45 -0.34
N LEU A 192 2.28 19.60 -1.37
CA LEU A 192 1.48 18.37 -1.38
C LEU A 192 1.91 17.41 -0.26
N LEU A 193 3.21 17.29 -0.04
CA LEU A 193 3.78 16.45 1.01
C LEU A 193 3.58 17.05 2.39
N ASN A 194 3.68 18.36 2.50
CA ASN A 194 3.42 19.08 3.74
C ASN A 194 1.98 18.93 4.22
N GLU A 195 1.00 19.06 3.31
CA GLU A 195 -0.42 19.18 3.66
C GLU A 195 -1.21 17.88 3.68
N CYS A 196 -0.72 16.81 3.04
CA CYS A 196 -1.41 15.53 3.07
C CYS A 196 -1.58 15.04 4.51
N LYS A 197 -2.70 14.38 4.79
CA LYS A 197 -3.04 13.92 6.13
C LYS A 197 -2.08 12.84 6.63
N LEU A 198 -1.73 11.91 5.74
CA LEU A 198 -0.75 10.85 5.97
C LEU A 198 0.33 10.89 4.88
N LEU A 199 1.58 10.95 5.27
CA LEU A 199 2.74 10.82 4.39
C LEU A 199 3.49 9.54 4.70
N VAL A 200 3.85 8.78 3.69
CA VAL A 200 4.85 7.71 3.80
C VAL A 200 6.15 8.21 3.18
N ILE A 201 7.23 8.14 3.96
CA ILE A 201 8.59 8.35 3.47
C ILE A 201 9.28 6.98 3.43
N ASP A 202 9.43 6.44 2.23
CA ASP A 202 9.95 5.08 2.01
C ASP A 202 11.47 5.06 1.91
N ASP A 203 12.07 4.02 2.47
CA ASP A 203 13.52 3.71 2.46
C ASP A 203 14.42 4.85 3.00
N ILE A 204 14.02 5.42 4.15
CA ILE A 204 14.80 6.46 4.83
C ILE A 204 16.11 5.87 5.38
N GLY A 205 17.25 6.47 5.10
CA GLY A 205 18.49 6.26 5.87
C GLY A 205 19.58 5.36 5.28
N GLN A 206 19.44 4.74 4.08
CA GLN A 206 20.44 3.77 3.61
C GLN A 206 21.54 4.29 2.67
N LYS A 207 21.26 5.26 1.79
CA LYS A 207 22.20 5.70 0.75
C LYS A 207 22.41 7.20 0.66
N MET A 208 21.72 7.94 1.46
CA MET A 208 21.69 9.40 1.38
C MET A 208 22.64 10.02 2.40
N THR A 209 23.69 9.28 2.73
CA THR A 209 24.75 9.73 3.60
C THR A 209 25.54 10.84 2.91
N GLY A 210 25.55 12.02 3.50
CA GLY A 210 26.45 13.10 3.16
C GLY A 210 25.84 14.28 2.39
N SER A 211 24.52 14.32 2.15
CA SER A 211 23.87 15.51 1.65
C SER A 211 23.25 16.30 2.79
N GLU A 212 23.94 17.29 3.32
CA GLU A 212 23.38 18.28 4.24
C GLU A 212 22.07 18.87 3.71
N TRP A 213 21.98 19.00 2.40
CA TRP A 213 20.81 19.49 1.71
C TRP A 213 19.58 18.59 1.85
N LEU A 214 19.73 17.25 1.73
CA LEU A 214 18.62 16.33 1.99
C LEU A 214 18.18 16.38 3.44
N ASP A 215 19.12 16.42 4.36
CA ASP A 215 18.84 16.52 5.79
C ASP A 215 18.03 17.79 6.09
N ASP A 216 18.38 18.91 5.47
CA ASP A 216 17.63 20.16 5.58
C ASP A 216 16.21 20.07 4.99
N ILE A 217 16.05 19.42 3.82
CA ILE A 217 14.74 19.19 3.22
C ILE A 217 13.88 18.34 4.14
N LEU A 218 14.44 17.24 4.62
CA LEU A 218 13.74 16.30 5.49
C LEU A 218 13.38 16.96 6.82
N PHE A 219 14.32 17.68 7.43
CA PHE A 219 14.05 18.43 8.66
C PHE A 219 12.89 19.42 8.49
N LYS A 220 12.92 20.26 7.45
CA LYS A 220 11.87 21.25 7.18
C LYS A 220 10.51 20.59 6.95
N LEU A 221 10.48 19.49 6.21
CA LEU A 221 9.26 18.70 5.95
C LEU A 221 8.69 18.15 7.26
N LEU A 222 9.53 17.50 8.07
CA LEU A 222 9.10 16.86 9.32
C LEU A 222 8.71 17.90 10.38
N ASP A 223 9.43 19.01 10.48
CA ASP A 223 9.12 20.10 11.40
C ASP A 223 7.77 20.74 11.06
N TYR A 224 7.49 21.00 9.78
CA TYR A 224 6.19 21.48 9.33
C TYR A 224 5.07 20.49 9.70
N ARG A 225 5.28 19.20 9.40
CA ARG A 225 4.28 18.15 9.64
C ARG A 225 4.04 17.93 11.13
N MET A 226 5.07 18.01 11.95
CA MET A 226 4.96 17.94 13.40
C MET A 226 4.15 19.12 13.96
N THR A 227 4.47 20.34 13.53
CA THR A 227 3.78 21.57 13.98
C THR A 227 2.31 21.59 13.57
N ASN A 228 1.99 21.07 12.38
CA ASN A 228 0.63 21.05 11.84
C ASN A 228 -0.12 19.74 12.08
N LYS A 229 0.36 18.88 12.98
CA LYS A 229 -0.23 17.58 13.31
C LYS A 229 -0.55 16.76 12.08
N ARG A 230 0.43 16.58 11.19
CA ARG A 230 0.34 15.78 9.97
C ARG A 230 1.11 14.49 10.17
N MET A 231 0.41 13.38 10.15
CA MET A 231 0.97 12.06 10.46
C MET A 231 1.96 11.57 9.40
N THR A 232 3.07 10.97 9.85
CA THR A 232 4.10 10.43 8.96
C THR A 232 4.41 8.98 9.30
N LEU A 233 4.44 8.11 8.29
CA LEU A 233 4.99 6.77 8.36
C LEU A 233 6.37 6.76 7.71
N PHE A 234 7.25 5.95 8.23
CA PHE A 234 8.58 5.74 7.66
C PHE A 234 8.81 4.27 7.39
N THR A 235 9.57 3.96 6.34
CA THR A 235 10.17 2.65 6.19
C THR A 235 11.70 2.77 6.15
N SER A 236 12.40 1.81 6.73
CA SER A 236 13.87 1.84 6.79
C SER A 236 14.48 0.44 6.86
N ASN A 237 15.73 0.37 6.45
CA ASN A 237 16.56 -0.83 6.62
C ASN A 237 17.46 -0.77 7.87
N CYS A 238 17.29 0.24 8.72
CA CYS A 238 17.98 0.35 10.01
C CYS A 238 17.06 0.91 11.09
N PRO A 239 17.35 0.69 12.38
CA PRO A 239 16.61 1.34 13.46
C PRO A 239 16.91 2.83 13.51
N ILE A 240 16.06 3.62 14.17
CA ILE A 240 16.14 5.10 14.19
C ILE A 240 17.49 5.61 14.68
N ASN A 241 18.09 4.96 15.70
CA ASN A 241 19.38 5.34 16.28
C ASN A 241 20.59 5.08 15.35
N GLU A 242 20.40 4.42 14.23
CA GLU A 242 21.42 4.20 13.20
C GLU A 242 21.21 5.07 11.95
N LEU A 243 20.18 5.91 11.97
CA LEU A 243 19.98 6.89 10.90
C LEU A 243 21.15 7.88 10.86
N ARG A 244 21.63 8.17 9.66
CA ARG A 244 22.78 9.07 9.43
C ARG A 244 22.31 10.45 9.00
N PHE A 245 21.48 11.07 9.82
CA PHE A 245 21.02 12.45 9.71
C PHE A 245 21.52 13.26 10.91
N ASN A 246 21.34 14.57 10.88
CA ASN A 246 21.60 15.43 12.03
C ASN A 246 20.66 15.06 13.21
N GLU A 247 21.12 15.25 14.42
CA GLU A 247 20.36 14.94 15.64
C GLU A 247 18.98 15.56 15.63
N ARG A 248 18.83 16.78 15.13
CA ARG A 248 17.54 17.47 15.02
C ARG A 248 16.54 16.74 14.10
N THR A 249 17.01 16.14 12.99
CA THR A 249 16.16 15.37 12.08
C THR A 249 15.79 14.03 12.71
N ILE A 250 16.74 13.37 13.37
CA ILE A 250 16.50 12.12 14.11
C ILE A 250 15.48 12.34 15.23
N ASP A 251 15.58 13.46 15.97
CA ASP A 251 14.60 13.84 17.01
C ASP A 251 13.19 13.96 16.41
N ARG A 252 13.03 14.57 15.22
CA ARG A 252 11.73 14.66 14.54
C ARG A 252 11.17 13.30 14.15
N VAL A 253 12.00 12.40 13.62
CA VAL A 253 11.59 11.02 13.30
C VAL A 253 11.12 10.30 14.57
N ASN A 254 11.86 10.40 15.64
CA ASN A 254 11.50 9.79 16.94
C ASN A 254 10.17 10.32 17.49
N ARG A 255 9.95 11.64 17.43
CA ARG A 255 8.71 12.26 17.96
C ARG A 255 7.48 11.96 17.10
N LEU A 256 7.66 11.69 15.83
CA LEU A 256 6.57 11.44 14.88
C LEU A 256 6.21 9.97 14.70
N SER A 257 6.97 9.05 15.29
CA SER A 257 6.76 7.62 14.99
C SER A 257 7.09 6.68 16.14
N MET A 258 6.34 5.58 16.18
CA MET A 258 6.62 4.41 17.02
C MET A 258 7.39 3.37 16.21
N PRO A 259 8.44 2.72 16.79
CA PRO A 259 9.15 1.65 16.11
C PRO A 259 8.23 0.44 15.85
N CYS A 260 8.25 -0.04 14.62
CA CYS A 260 7.54 -1.24 14.16
C CYS A 260 8.55 -2.14 13.45
N LYS A 261 9.17 -3.07 14.20
CA LYS A 261 10.19 -3.95 13.65
C LYS A 261 9.57 -5.16 12.97
N LEU A 262 9.81 -5.33 11.66
CA LEU A 262 9.48 -6.58 10.96
C LEU A 262 10.55 -7.64 11.21
N PRO A 263 10.20 -8.93 11.11
CA PRO A 263 11.17 -10.03 11.19
C PRO A 263 12.31 -9.87 10.18
N GLU A 264 13.50 -10.33 10.57
CA GLU A 264 14.73 -10.24 9.76
C GLU A 264 14.77 -11.36 8.69
N ILE A 265 13.68 -11.49 7.92
CA ILE A 265 13.48 -12.53 6.91
C ILE A 265 13.15 -11.87 5.57
N CYS A 266 13.87 -12.30 4.51
CA CYS A 266 13.58 -11.88 3.15
C CYS A 266 12.38 -12.67 2.60
N VAL A 267 11.24 -11.98 2.46
CA VAL A 267 10.02 -12.60 1.91
C VAL A 267 9.96 -12.49 0.38
N ARG A 268 10.62 -11.51 -0.20
CA ARG A 268 10.66 -11.29 -1.66
C ARG A 268 11.23 -12.49 -2.41
N ASP A 269 12.29 -13.09 -1.89
CA ASP A 269 12.95 -14.24 -2.52
C ASP A 269 12.07 -15.49 -2.44
N LYS A 270 11.31 -15.65 -1.37
CA LYS A 270 10.33 -16.75 -1.23
C LYS A 270 9.24 -16.63 -2.29
N GLU A 271 8.61 -15.46 -2.43
CA GLU A 271 7.58 -15.21 -3.44
C GLU A 271 8.10 -15.44 -4.86
N VAL A 272 9.30 -14.94 -5.17
CA VAL A 272 9.92 -15.12 -6.49
C VAL A 272 10.22 -16.60 -6.75
N ASN A 273 10.74 -17.33 -5.78
CA ASN A 273 11.07 -18.75 -5.93
C ASN A 273 9.79 -19.60 -6.08
N GLU A 274 8.73 -19.30 -5.35
CA GLU A 274 7.42 -19.94 -5.50
C GLU A 274 6.81 -19.67 -6.87
N ALA A 275 6.86 -18.42 -7.34
CA ALA A 275 6.40 -18.07 -8.68
C ALA A 275 7.19 -18.78 -9.78
N ARG A 276 8.53 -18.86 -9.65
CA ARG A 276 9.40 -19.62 -10.57
C ARG A 276 9.07 -21.10 -10.55
N ALA A 277 8.93 -21.71 -9.38
CA ALA A 277 8.56 -23.12 -9.24
C ALA A 277 7.18 -23.42 -9.84
N SER A 278 6.22 -22.52 -9.66
CA SER A 278 4.89 -22.61 -10.27
C SER A 278 4.97 -22.54 -11.80
N LEU A 279 5.77 -21.62 -12.34
CA LEU A 279 5.97 -21.48 -13.78
C LEU A 279 6.63 -22.73 -14.38
N ILE A 280 7.70 -23.23 -13.75
CA ILE A 280 8.40 -24.47 -14.16
C ILE A 280 7.43 -25.64 -14.20
N ARG A 281 6.55 -25.78 -13.19
CA ARG A 281 5.51 -26.82 -13.15
C ARG A 281 4.50 -26.66 -14.30
N LYS A 282 4.02 -25.44 -14.54
CA LYS A 282 3.06 -25.14 -15.61
C LYS A 282 3.63 -25.40 -17.01
N LEU A 283 4.93 -25.15 -17.20
CA LEU A 283 5.63 -25.38 -18.48
C LEU A 283 6.08 -26.84 -18.66
N GLY A 284 5.86 -27.71 -17.66
CA GLY A 284 6.28 -29.11 -17.74
C GLY A 284 7.81 -29.32 -17.78
N LEU A 285 8.57 -28.31 -17.33
CA LEU A 285 10.04 -28.30 -17.33
C LEU A 285 10.67 -29.09 -16.18
N ASN A 286 9.87 -29.75 -15.35
CA ASN A 286 10.32 -30.63 -14.25
C ASN A 286 10.83 -31.97 -14.81
N LYS A 287 11.75 -31.99 -15.79
CA LYS A 287 12.50 -33.20 -16.06
C LYS A 287 13.54 -33.37 -14.94
N LYS A 288 13.38 -34.42 -14.11
CA LYS A 288 14.50 -34.97 -13.35
C LYS A 288 15.63 -35.23 -14.33
N PRO A 289 16.91 -34.95 -14.04
CA PRO A 289 18.00 -35.44 -14.83
C PRO A 289 17.82 -36.95 -14.86
N GLY A 290 17.69 -37.51 -16.06
CA GLY A 290 17.50 -38.92 -16.29
C GLY A 290 18.67 -39.67 -15.65
N THR A 291 18.36 -40.64 -14.84
CA THR A 291 19.25 -41.79 -14.63
C THR A 291 19.56 -42.35 -15.99
N ASP A 292 20.77 -42.17 -16.49
CA ASP A 292 21.31 -42.94 -17.60
C ASP A 292 21.28 -44.40 -17.17
N ASP A 293 20.25 -45.13 -17.59
CA ASP A 293 20.24 -46.57 -17.55
C ASP A 293 21.23 -47.04 -18.62
N GLY A 294 22.22 -47.79 -18.15
CA GLY A 294 23.33 -48.33 -18.89
C GLY A 294 22.91 -49.00 -20.20
N GLY A 295 23.31 -48.40 -21.30
CA GLY A 295 23.30 -49.02 -22.61
C GLY A 295 24.42 -50.04 -22.70
N GLU A 296 24.04 -51.29 -22.83
CA GLU A 296 24.88 -52.44 -23.09
C GLU A 296 25.87 -52.23 -24.23
N ASN A 297 27.11 -52.50 -23.88
CA ASN A 297 28.25 -52.64 -24.80
C ASN A 297 28.03 -53.82 -25.73
N LYS A 298 27.50 -53.63 -26.93
CA LYS A 298 27.56 -54.63 -27.97
C LYS A 298 28.88 -54.50 -28.72
N SER A 299 29.81 -55.39 -28.34
CA SER A 299 31.02 -55.74 -29.10
C SER A 299 30.64 -56.17 -30.52
N MET A 300 31.23 -55.54 -31.56
CA MET A 300 31.28 -56.09 -32.93
C MET A 300 32.41 -57.10 -33.02
N PRO A 301 32.21 -58.25 -33.72
CA PRO A 301 33.29 -59.11 -34.07
C PRO A 301 33.93 -58.70 -35.43
N VAL A 302 35.23 -58.76 -35.46
CA VAL A 302 36.21 -58.88 -36.53
C VAL A 302 35.74 -58.60 -37.98
#